data_aa1a4bcd83f5344d35da7ffecdd8afb8
#
_entry.id   aa1a4bcd83f5344d35da7ffecdd8afb8
#
_cell.length_a   1.000
_cell.length_b   1.000
_cell.length_c   1.000
_cell.angle_alpha   90.00
_cell.angle_beta   90.00
_cell.angle_gamma   90.00
#
_symmetry.space_group_name_H-M   'P 1'
#
loop_
_entity.id
_entity.type
_entity.pdbx_description
1 polymer ?
#
loop_
_entity_poly.entity_id
_entity_poly.type
_entity_poly.pdbx_seq_one_letter_code
_entity_poly.pdbx_strand_id
1 'polypeptide(L)'
;MIELVVVVALLGILAAAALPRMMNNYDGAHEGSVTATGGALASAVILLRSQWVIKGAEGEVDAVEGYGEGNIATTKLGWPSDAIVGGSAKHNANISGDTHRCVRLWQSLLMLNAPSVSGTNNGESDYWVALPTGTICKYHYMESDQNSRIEYNLENGSVITIL
;
A
#
# COMPACT_ATOMS: atom_id res chain seq x y z
N MET A 1 33.90 34.95 -26.31
CA MET A 1 33.48 35.31 -24.93
C MET A 1 31.99 35.70 -24.90
N ILE A 2 31.48 36.46 -25.83
CA ILE A 2 30.06 36.86 -25.86
C ILE A 2 29.13 35.69 -26.13
N GLU A 3 29.56 34.71 -26.91
CA GLU A 3 28.80 33.49 -27.23
C GLU A 3 28.51 32.65 -25.97
N LEU A 4 29.48 32.51 -25.05
CA LEU A 4 29.30 31.80 -23.80
C LEU A 4 28.25 32.50 -22.91
N VAL A 5 28.30 33.83 -22.82
CA VAL A 5 27.38 34.61 -21.99
C VAL A 5 25.95 34.52 -22.52
N VAL A 6 25.78 34.56 -23.84
CA VAL A 6 24.44 34.42 -24.47
C VAL A 6 23.87 33.02 -24.22
N VAL A 7 24.67 31.97 -24.34
CA VAL A 7 24.21 30.58 -24.08
C VAL A 7 23.79 30.40 -22.62
N VAL A 8 24.57 30.88 -21.67
CA VAL A 8 24.24 30.80 -20.26
C VAL A 8 22.96 31.59 -19.92
N ALA A 9 22.79 32.78 -20.53
CA ALA A 9 21.59 33.58 -20.35
C ALA A 9 20.34 32.88 -20.89
N LEU A 10 20.42 32.24 -22.06
CA LEU A 10 19.31 31.50 -22.66
C LEU A 10 18.96 30.26 -21.83
N LEU A 11 19.97 29.50 -21.35
CA LEU A 11 19.75 28.36 -20.45
C LEU A 11 19.10 28.80 -19.14
N GLY A 12 19.50 29.93 -18.57
CA GLY A 12 18.90 30.49 -17.35
C GLY A 12 17.41 30.81 -17.52
N ILE A 13 17.03 31.42 -18.64
CA ILE A 13 15.63 31.77 -18.95
C ILE A 13 14.80 30.47 -19.12
N LEU A 14 15.32 29.51 -19.86
CA LEU A 14 14.64 28.21 -20.06
C LEU A 14 14.47 27.43 -18.74
N ALA A 15 15.51 27.41 -17.91
CA ALA A 15 15.44 26.76 -16.59
C ALA A 15 14.39 27.43 -15.67
N ALA A 16 14.35 28.77 -15.65
CA ALA A 16 13.38 29.53 -14.86
C ALA A 16 11.92 29.24 -15.25
N ALA A 17 11.65 28.99 -16.54
CA ALA A 17 10.33 28.67 -17.05
C ALA A 17 9.97 27.18 -16.82
N ALA A 18 10.95 26.27 -16.80
CA ALA A 18 10.73 24.83 -16.65
C ALA A 18 10.50 24.41 -15.19
N LEU A 19 11.18 25.05 -14.23
CA LEU A 19 11.12 24.69 -12.80
C LEU A 19 9.69 24.68 -12.23
N PRO A 20 8.84 25.73 -12.38
CA PRO A 20 7.49 25.72 -11.82
C PRO A 20 6.62 24.59 -12.41
N ARG A 21 6.85 24.25 -13.69
CA ARG A 21 6.09 23.21 -14.37
C ARG A 21 6.46 21.80 -13.90
N MET A 22 7.71 21.58 -13.55
CA MET A 22 8.16 20.32 -12.98
C MET A 22 7.61 20.11 -11.57
N MET A 23 7.56 21.16 -10.74
CA MET A 23 7.04 21.05 -9.37
C MET A 23 5.55 20.66 -9.35
N ASN A 24 4.73 21.23 -10.24
CA ASN A 24 3.31 20.86 -10.32
C ASN A 24 3.07 19.41 -10.81
N ASN A 25 4.02 18.83 -11.56
CA ASN A 25 3.92 17.44 -12.00
C ASN A 25 4.32 16.45 -10.90
N TYR A 26 5.05 16.90 -9.89
CA TYR A 26 5.52 16.07 -8.79
C TYR A 26 4.35 15.58 -7.91
N ASP A 27 3.45 16.48 -7.56
CA ASP A 27 2.25 16.15 -6.76
C ASP A 27 1.36 15.13 -7.48
N GLY A 28 1.11 15.33 -8.77
CA GLY A 28 0.34 14.39 -9.59
C GLY A 28 0.99 13.00 -9.75
N ALA A 29 2.32 12.91 -9.71
CA ALA A 29 3.03 11.64 -9.74
C ALA A 29 2.85 10.86 -8.44
N HIS A 30 2.88 11.53 -7.29
CA HIS A 30 2.64 10.93 -5.97
C HIS A 30 1.21 10.41 -5.85
N GLU A 31 0.21 11.21 -6.22
CA GLU A 31 -1.19 10.77 -6.25
C GLU A 31 -1.40 9.56 -7.16
N GLY A 32 -0.76 9.58 -8.35
CA GLY A 32 -0.77 8.45 -9.28
C GLY A 32 -0.17 7.17 -8.66
N SER A 33 0.93 7.29 -7.94
CA SER A 33 1.58 6.18 -7.23
C SER A 33 0.69 5.59 -6.15
N VAL A 34 0.07 6.43 -5.31
CA VAL A 34 -0.84 5.99 -4.24
C VAL A 34 -2.08 5.31 -4.84
N THR A 35 -2.64 5.88 -5.91
CA THR A 35 -3.80 5.30 -6.61
C THR A 35 -3.46 3.93 -7.22
N ALA A 36 -2.32 3.81 -7.88
CA ALA A 36 -1.87 2.54 -8.47
C ALA A 36 -1.64 1.46 -7.40
N THR A 37 -1.02 1.83 -6.28
CA THR A 37 -0.77 0.93 -5.16
C THR A 37 -2.09 0.48 -4.48
N GLY A 38 -3.04 1.40 -4.30
CA GLY A 38 -4.37 1.07 -3.80
C GLY A 38 -5.13 0.12 -4.72
N GLY A 39 -5.05 0.33 -6.04
CA GLY A 39 -5.60 -0.55 -7.05
C GLY A 39 -4.95 -1.94 -7.05
N ALA A 40 -3.64 -2.01 -6.87
CA ALA A 40 -2.91 -3.27 -6.74
C ALA A 40 -3.35 -4.04 -5.48
N LEU A 41 -3.46 -3.37 -4.34
CA LEU A 41 -3.94 -3.97 -3.09
C LEU A 41 -5.39 -4.48 -3.22
N ALA A 42 -6.28 -3.70 -3.82
CA ALA A 42 -7.66 -4.12 -4.07
C ALA A 42 -7.74 -5.37 -4.95
N SER A 43 -6.93 -5.41 -6.01
CA SER A 43 -6.83 -6.57 -6.90
C SER A 43 -6.31 -7.81 -6.17
N ALA A 44 -5.28 -7.64 -5.34
CA ALA A 44 -4.69 -8.70 -4.52
C ALA A 44 -5.71 -9.32 -3.55
N VAL A 45 -6.47 -8.48 -2.85
CA VAL A 45 -7.55 -8.92 -1.92
C VAL A 45 -8.61 -9.74 -2.66
N ILE A 46 -9.05 -9.28 -3.84
CA ILE A 46 -10.05 -9.98 -4.65
C ILE A 46 -9.50 -11.31 -5.17
N LEU A 47 -8.25 -11.33 -5.67
CA LEU A 47 -7.61 -12.54 -6.18
C LEU A 47 -7.45 -13.60 -5.10
N LEU A 48 -7.00 -13.23 -3.90
CA LEU A 48 -6.89 -14.15 -2.78
C LEU A 48 -8.26 -14.73 -2.40
N ARG A 49 -9.28 -13.90 -2.30
CA ARG A 49 -10.64 -14.37 -2.02
C ARG A 49 -11.15 -15.29 -3.12
N SER A 50 -10.83 -15.02 -4.39
CA SER A 50 -11.19 -15.90 -5.50
C SER A 50 -10.54 -17.28 -5.36
N GLN A 51 -9.28 -17.35 -4.94
CA GLN A 51 -8.60 -18.62 -4.64
C GLN A 51 -9.27 -19.36 -3.47
N TRP A 52 -9.63 -18.66 -2.40
CA TRP A 52 -10.38 -19.22 -1.28
C TRP A 52 -11.70 -19.86 -1.73
N VAL A 53 -12.47 -19.20 -2.61
CA VAL A 53 -13.71 -19.74 -3.18
C VAL A 53 -13.44 -20.93 -4.11
N ILE A 54 -12.45 -20.85 -5.00
CA ILE A 54 -12.09 -21.94 -5.94
C ILE A 54 -11.67 -23.21 -5.19
N LYS A 55 -11.00 -23.08 -4.06
CA LYS A 55 -10.61 -24.23 -3.21
C LYS A 55 -11.79 -24.82 -2.44
N GLY A 56 -12.99 -24.26 -2.56
CA GLY A 56 -14.17 -24.70 -1.82
C GLY A 56 -14.01 -24.50 -0.30
N ALA A 57 -13.17 -23.53 0.11
CA ALA A 57 -12.96 -23.26 1.53
C ALA A 57 -14.22 -22.65 2.15
N GLU A 58 -14.55 -23.10 3.34
CA GLU A 58 -15.63 -22.57 4.17
C GLU A 58 -15.06 -22.13 5.52
N GLY A 59 -15.37 -20.88 5.91
CA GLY A 59 -14.92 -20.34 7.18
C GLY A 59 -13.47 -19.86 7.19
N GLU A 60 -12.85 -19.86 8.34
CA GLU A 60 -11.49 -19.40 8.54
C GLU A 60 -10.48 -20.42 7.99
N VAL A 61 -9.47 -19.94 7.27
CA VAL A 61 -8.39 -20.76 6.72
C VAL A 61 -7.05 -20.17 7.15
N ASP A 62 -6.14 -20.99 7.67
CA ASP A 62 -4.81 -20.55 8.11
C ASP A 62 -3.94 -20.07 6.95
N ALA A 63 -4.06 -20.73 5.79
CA ALA A 63 -3.24 -20.44 4.63
C ALA A 63 -3.99 -20.73 3.33
N VAL A 64 -4.14 -19.72 2.47
CA VAL A 64 -4.77 -19.90 1.15
C VAL A 64 -3.71 -20.32 0.15
N GLU A 65 -3.72 -21.59 -0.22
CA GLU A 65 -2.82 -22.14 -1.23
C GLU A 65 -3.16 -21.60 -2.62
N GLY A 66 -2.13 -21.33 -3.41
CA GLY A 66 -2.27 -20.87 -4.81
C GLY A 66 -2.30 -19.35 -4.95
N TYR A 67 -2.07 -18.61 -3.86
CA TYR A 67 -1.81 -17.17 -3.90
C TYR A 67 -0.49 -16.87 -3.17
N GLY A 68 0.42 -16.17 -3.84
CA GLY A 68 1.71 -15.78 -3.27
C GLY A 68 2.51 -16.97 -2.71
N GLU A 69 2.97 -16.83 -1.48
CA GLU A 69 3.67 -17.88 -0.74
C GLU A 69 2.72 -18.89 -0.08
N GLY A 70 1.42 -18.74 -0.23
CA GLY A 70 0.43 -19.61 0.41
C GLY A 70 0.39 -19.45 1.94
N ASN A 71 0.71 -18.29 2.45
CA ASN A 71 0.85 -18.01 3.89
C ASN A 71 -0.19 -17.02 4.43
N ILE A 72 -1.20 -16.66 3.63
CA ILE A 72 -2.21 -15.67 4.03
C ILE A 72 -3.43 -16.38 4.61
N ALA A 73 -3.76 -16.00 5.84
CA ALA A 73 -4.96 -16.44 6.54
C ALA A 73 -6.18 -15.58 6.18
N THR A 74 -7.36 -16.16 6.34
CA THR A 74 -8.62 -15.48 6.04
C THR A 74 -9.56 -15.41 7.22
N THR A 75 -10.45 -14.41 7.17
CA THR A 75 -11.65 -14.34 8.01
C THR A 75 -12.65 -15.41 7.59
N LYS A 76 -13.75 -15.57 8.35
CA LYS A 76 -14.88 -16.46 8.01
C LYS A 76 -15.51 -16.21 6.65
N LEU A 77 -15.36 -14.99 6.12
CA LEU A 77 -15.89 -14.57 4.82
C LEU A 77 -14.86 -14.68 3.68
N GLY A 78 -13.67 -15.22 3.97
CA GLY A 78 -12.59 -15.38 2.98
C GLY A 78 -11.79 -14.12 2.70
N TRP A 79 -11.89 -13.07 3.51
CA TRP A 79 -11.07 -11.87 3.37
C TRP A 79 -9.70 -12.04 4.04
N PRO A 80 -8.62 -11.54 3.45
CA PRO A 80 -7.29 -11.58 4.07
C PRO A 80 -7.30 -11.01 5.48
N SER A 81 -6.85 -11.79 6.45
CA SER A 81 -6.88 -11.39 7.86
C SER A 81 -5.52 -11.28 8.52
N ASP A 82 -4.58 -12.10 8.13
CA ASP A 82 -3.19 -12.10 8.62
C ASP A 82 -2.27 -12.78 7.59
N ALA A 83 -0.97 -12.65 7.79
CA ALA A 83 0.01 -13.48 7.09
C ALA A 83 0.88 -14.20 8.12
N ILE A 84 1.06 -15.51 7.94
CA ILE A 84 1.82 -16.35 8.85
C ILE A 84 3.30 -16.11 8.66
N VAL A 85 3.96 -15.67 9.72
CA VAL A 85 5.42 -15.58 9.81
C VAL A 85 5.80 -16.25 11.12
N GLY A 86 6.08 -17.55 11.06
CA GLY A 86 6.60 -18.32 12.20
C GLY A 86 5.65 -18.53 13.40
N GLY A 87 4.33 -18.49 13.19
CA GLY A 87 3.36 -18.64 14.27
C GLY A 87 1.94 -18.95 13.81
N SER A 88 0.98 -18.89 14.73
CA SER A 88 -0.45 -19.05 14.41
C SER A 88 -1.02 -17.78 13.78
N ALA A 89 -1.85 -17.96 12.76
CA ALA A 89 -2.57 -16.86 12.12
C ALA A 89 -3.71 -16.34 12.99
N LYS A 90 -4.04 -15.07 12.79
CA LYS A 90 -5.23 -14.44 13.39
C LYS A 90 -6.32 -14.30 12.34
N HIS A 91 -7.47 -14.87 12.60
CA HIS A 91 -8.60 -14.91 11.65
C HIS A 91 -9.63 -13.80 11.87
N ASN A 92 -9.68 -13.24 13.08
CA ASN A 92 -10.65 -12.18 13.38
C ASN A 92 -10.36 -10.91 12.59
N ALA A 93 -11.38 -10.16 12.22
CA ALA A 93 -11.23 -8.90 11.53
C ALA A 93 -10.74 -7.76 12.43
N ASN A 94 -10.87 -7.89 13.76
CA ASN A 94 -10.42 -6.85 14.69
C ASN A 94 -8.90 -6.86 14.82
N ILE A 95 -8.27 -5.74 14.48
CA ILE A 95 -6.82 -5.53 14.47
C ILE A 95 -6.37 -4.41 15.40
N SER A 96 -7.24 -3.95 16.29
CA SER A 96 -6.93 -2.84 17.19
C SER A 96 -5.59 -3.05 17.90
N GLY A 97 -4.68 -2.10 17.72
CA GLY A 97 -3.35 -2.12 18.33
C GLY A 97 -2.30 -3.03 17.66
N ASP A 98 -2.63 -3.74 16.57
CA ASP A 98 -1.72 -4.68 15.90
C ASP A 98 -1.22 -4.15 14.55
N THR A 99 -0.30 -3.19 14.58
CA THR A 99 0.33 -2.63 13.37
C THR A 99 1.13 -3.67 12.57
N HIS A 100 1.76 -4.63 13.26
CA HIS A 100 2.56 -5.67 12.61
C HIS A 100 1.72 -6.57 11.70
N ARG A 101 0.47 -6.79 12.05
CA ARG A 101 -0.46 -7.56 11.23
C ARG A 101 -0.79 -6.85 9.91
N CYS A 102 -1.01 -5.54 9.93
CA CYS A 102 -1.19 -4.75 8.73
C CYS A 102 0.07 -4.74 7.85
N VAL A 103 1.26 -4.65 8.46
CA VAL A 103 2.54 -4.73 7.73
C VAL A 103 2.69 -6.08 7.04
N ARG A 104 2.44 -7.19 7.73
CA ARG A 104 2.51 -8.54 7.15
C ARG A 104 1.50 -8.72 6.01
N LEU A 105 0.27 -8.24 6.18
CA LEU A 105 -0.75 -8.28 5.13
C LEU A 105 -0.31 -7.53 3.87
N TRP A 106 0.22 -6.33 4.02
CA TRP A 106 0.74 -5.55 2.90
C TRP A 106 1.82 -6.29 2.14
N GLN A 107 2.84 -6.79 2.85
CA GLN A 107 3.97 -7.49 2.26
C GLN A 107 3.56 -8.79 1.55
N SER A 108 2.64 -9.57 2.14
CA SER A 108 2.19 -10.83 1.57
C SER A 108 1.18 -10.67 0.43
N LEU A 109 0.35 -9.63 0.46
CA LEU A 109 -0.61 -9.35 -0.62
C LEU A 109 0.05 -8.73 -1.85
N LEU A 110 0.95 -7.77 -1.68
CA LEU A 110 1.63 -7.08 -2.78
C LEU A 110 2.94 -7.74 -3.23
N MET A 111 3.47 -8.68 -2.43
CA MET A 111 4.66 -9.49 -2.72
C MET A 111 5.93 -8.66 -2.94
N LEU A 112 6.85 -9.19 -3.79
CA LEU A 112 8.21 -8.66 -4.00
C LEU A 112 8.27 -7.23 -4.57
N ASN A 113 7.22 -6.76 -5.23
CA ASN A 113 7.17 -5.43 -5.83
C ASN A 113 6.39 -4.42 -4.98
N ALA A 114 6.09 -4.78 -3.73
CA ALA A 114 5.41 -3.87 -2.82
C ALA A 114 6.27 -2.64 -2.52
N PRO A 115 5.69 -1.43 -2.51
CA PRO A 115 6.35 -0.30 -1.85
C PRO A 115 6.65 -0.65 -0.40
N SER A 116 7.76 -0.11 0.11
CA SER A 116 8.19 -0.38 1.48
C SER A 116 7.15 0.10 2.50
N VAL A 117 6.96 -0.67 3.59
CA VAL A 117 5.99 -0.34 4.64
C VAL A 117 6.61 -0.57 6.02
N SER A 118 6.36 0.37 6.94
CA SER A 118 6.79 0.29 8.33
C SER A 118 5.59 0.31 9.29
N GLY A 119 5.73 -0.31 10.46
CA GLY A 119 4.76 -0.20 11.55
C GLY A 119 4.86 1.11 12.33
N THR A 120 5.84 1.94 12.02
CA THR A 120 6.11 3.23 12.68
C THR A 120 6.43 4.30 11.65
N ASN A 121 6.10 5.54 11.95
CA ASN A 121 6.48 6.69 11.13
C ASN A 121 7.95 7.04 11.41
N ASN A 122 8.87 6.40 10.67
CA ASN A 122 10.32 6.56 10.84
C ASN A 122 11.00 7.33 9.69
N GLY A 123 10.27 7.69 8.64
CA GLY A 123 10.80 8.41 7.48
C GLY A 123 11.64 7.57 6.51
N GLU A 124 11.74 6.24 6.71
CA GLU A 124 12.60 5.36 5.91
C GLU A 124 11.83 4.49 4.90
N SER A 125 10.51 4.43 5.01
CA SER A 125 9.64 3.61 4.16
C SER A 125 8.66 4.48 3.38
N ASP A 126 8.19 3.97 2.22
CA ASP A 126 7.19 4.67 1.39
C ASP A 126 5.85 4.84 2.09
N TYR A 127 5.49 3.84 2.91
CA TYR A 127 4.25 3.84 3.70
C TYR A 127 4.51 3.50 5.16
N TRP A 128 3.66 4.02 6.05
CA TRP A 128 3.64 3.62 7.44
C TRP A 128 2.21 3.28 7.89
N VAL A 129 2.09 2.36 8.83
CA VAL A 129 0.80 1.93 9.37
C VAL A 129 0.48 2.74 10.61
N ALA A 130 -0.58 3.56 10.56
CA ALA A 130 -1.13 4.17 11.76
C ALA A 130 -1.67 3.08 12.70
N LEU A 131 -1.67 3.36 14.02
CA LEU A 131 -2.18 2.40 15.01
C LEU A 131 -3.61 1.98 14.65
N PRO A 132 -3.85 0.70 14.29
CA PRO A 132 -5.15 0.28 13.82
C PRO A 132 -6.21 0.36 14.92
N THR A 133 -7.41 0.76 14.53
CA THR A 133 -8.59 0.74 15.37
C THR A 133 -9.71 -0.02 14.66
N GLY A 134 -10.36 -0.95 15.37
CA GLY A 134 -11.42 -1.77 14.78
C GLY A 134 -10.91 -2.75 13.74
N THR A 135 -11.38 -2.63 12.51
CA THR A 135 -11.15 -3.59 11.42
C THR A 135 -10.36 -3.04 10.24
N ILE A 136 -9.79 -1.83 10.37
CA ILE A 136 -9.18 -1.10 9.26
C ILE A 136 -7.68 -0.95 9.44
N CYS A 137 -6.90 -1.45 8.46
CA CYS A 137 -5.51 -1.08 8.26
C CYS A 137 -5.43 0.24 7.50
N LYS A 138 -4.69 1.22 8.02
CA LYS A 138 -4.45 2.52 7.39
C LYS A 138 -2.99 2.66 7.03
N TYR A 139 -2.70 2.71 5.75
CA TYR A 139 -1.36 2.85 5.18
C TYR A 139 -1.17 4.28 4.70
N HIS A 140 -0.46 5.09 5.46
CA HIS A 140 -0.17 6.49 5.14
C HIS A 140 1.04 6.58 4.23
N TYR A 141 0.94 7.36 3.17
CA TYR A 141 2.04 7.63 2.27
C TYR A 141 2.96 8.71 2.85
N MET A 142 4.27 8.46 2.84
CA MET A 142 5.25 9.33 3.52
C MET A 142 5.57 10.62 2.77
N GLU A 143 5.59 10.56 1.44
CA GLU A 143 5.98 11.66 0.57
C GLU A 143 4.85 12.68 0.32
N SER A 144 3.69 12.53 0.98
CA SER A 144 2.53 13.41 0.77
C SER A 144 2.23 14.28 1.99
N ASP A 145 2.23 15.58 1.78
CA ASP A 145 1.76 16.57 2.79
C ASP A 145 0.24 16.52 2.98
N GLN A 146 -0.50 15.85 2.07
CA GLN A 146 -1.97 15.84 2.01
C GLN A 146 -2.62 14.67 2.75
N ASN A 147 -1.87 13.94 3.60
CA ASN A 147 -2.40 12.80 4.34
C ASN A 147 -2.97 11.68 3.44
N SER A 148 -2.40 11.53 2.23
CA SER A 148 -2.75 10.48 1.28
C SER A 148 -2.54 9.10 1.91
N ARG A 149 -3.54 8.24 1.79
CA ARG A 149 -3.50 6.93 2.44
C ARG A 149 -4.37 5.90 1.73
N ILE A 150 -4.07 4.65 2.00
CA ILE A 150 -4.86 3.50 1.57
C ILE A 150 -5.44 2.85 2.82
N GLU A 151 -6.75 2.61 2.83
CA GLU A 151 -7.45 1.95 3.92
C GLU A 151 -7.96 0.58 3.46
N TYR A 152 -7.60 -0.47 4.19
CA TYR A 152 -8.08 -1.83 3.96
C TYR A 152 -8.93 -2.29 5.14
N ASN A 153 -10.18 -2.67 4.88
CA ASN A 153 -11.09 -3.20 5.88
C ASN A 153 -11.12 -4.74 5.83
N LEU A 154 -10.68 -5.38 6.90
CA LEU A 154 -10.59 -6.84 7.02
C LEU A 154 -11.95 -7.52 7.13
N GLU A 155 -13.00 -6.79 7.50
CA GLU A 155 -14.35 -7.36 7.68
C GLU A 155 -15.06 -7.61 6.35
N ASN A 156 -14.92 -6.67 5.41
CA ASN A 156 -15.65 -6.70 4.13
C ASN A 156 -14.75 -6.70 2.89
N GLY A 157 -13.42 -6.66 3.08
CA GLY A 157 -12.44 -6.67 2.00
C GLY A 157 -12.35 -5.38 1.19
N SER A 158 -12.98 -4.28 1.63
CA SER A 158 -12.91 -3.02 0.90
C SER A 158 -11.54 -2.37 1.00
N VAL A 159 -11.07 -1.83 -0.12
CA VAL A 159 -9.87 -0.99 -0.20
C VAL A 159 -10.28 0.37 -0.71
N ILE A 160 -9.92 1.43 0.03
CA ILE A 160 -10.24 2.82 -0.31
C ILE A 160 -8.93 3.60 -0.37
N THR A 161 -8.73 4.34 -1.45
CA THR A 161 -7.62 5.27 -1.59
C THR A 161 -8.11 6.69 -1.33
N ILE A 162 -7.42 7.42 -0.48
CA ILE A 162 -7.68 8.81 -0.10
C ILE A 162 -6.44 9.59 -0.49
N LEU A 163 -6.62 10.65 -1.28
CA LEU A 163 -5.57 11.52 -1.80
C LEU A 163 -5.61 12.88 -1.13
#